data_910ac9c711125a10867dd08e2ac6582f
#
_entry.id   910ac9c711125a10867dd08e2ac6582f
#
_cell.length_a   1.000
_cell.length_b   1.000
_cell.length_c   1.000
_cell.angle_alpha   90.00
_cell.angle_beta   90.00
_cell.angle_gamma   90.00
#
_symmetry.space_group_name_H-M   'P 1'
#
loop_
_entity.id
_entity.type
_entity.pdbx_description
1 polymer ?
#
loop_
_entity_poly.entity_id
_entity_poly.type
_entity_poly.pdbx_seq_one_letter_code
_entity_poly.pdbx_strand_id
1 'polypeptide(L)'
;MAKTNKIVTAVVVLLVIVLCGGLLTVFFVHKDKTDVKPAEIQYNATFGEKFEEEHPLSTLSRTDTMSVAPYAYKDTKLFSDKRITKIAAPVGTVTAVDDNQYFTLWVIKSDVVKAGGKIADGTEKTYKIHIPCEEITSTTVNKWITVDLSDQFIYVGADETLAFMKADDPVVCKYADGSELPFVFDLTKSGREQATQSIYYSIWTEDVVNLKGKNISILGDSISTFGGISNDGTNTNTSIKDNAVFYPKYEIDKAEKTWWKQAVDSTGMNLLVNNSWSGSKVTNGNGAAYDKRAIELHDNTGNNKGTNPDIIAVYMGVNDFDNNVELGSFKELSEVYTEENGYITPENFAQAYAITLHKITQKYGKADVYVFTLPYNGTNKDSATMDKYNDTIRSIAKYFKCRVVDIAAIDGYEYEKYTSDGLHPNEQGMDLITDLFVRTLKSVYKK
;
A
#
# COMPACT_ATOMS: atom_id res chain seq x y z
N MET A 1 -6.05 2.94 61.07
CA MET A 1 -7.28 2.41 60.38
C MET A 1 -7.14 2.71 58.91
N ALA A 2 -6.77 1.69 58.16
CA ALA A 2 -6.58 1.79 56.72
C ALA A 2 -7.92 1.54 56.02
N LYS A 3 -8.36 2.45 55.17
CA LYS A 3 -9.52 2.25 54.31
C LYS A 3 -9.00 1.59 53.01
N THR A 4 -9.34 0.32 52.88
CA THR A 4 -9.15 -0.49 51.67
C THR A 4 -10.13 -0.05 50.61
N ASN A 5 -9.66 0.51 49.52
CA ASN A 5 -10.47 0.70 48.32
C ASN A 5 -10.71 -0.66 47.65
N LYS A 6 -11.94 -1.08 47.66
CA LYS A 6 -12.40 -2.27 46.93
C LYS A 6 -12.56 -1.89 45.45
N ILE A 7 -11.65 -2.42 44.64
CA ILE A 7 -11.82 -2.46 43.18
C ILE A 7 -12.92 -3.47 42.90
N VAL A 8 -14.05 -3.01 42.39
CA VAL A 8 -15.17 -3.89 41.95
C VAL A 8 -14.79 -4.38 40.54
N THR A 9 -14.22 -5.57 40.49
CA THR A 9 -14.03 -6.29 39.24
C THR A 9 -15.36 -6.97 38.87
N ALA A 10 -16.02 -6.50 37.83
CA ALA A 10 -17.19 -7.17 37.30
C ALA A 10 -16.75 -8.44 36.54
N VAL A 11 -16.91 -9.58 37.20
CA VAL A 11 -16.74 -10.91 36.60
C VAL A 11 -18.04 -11.30 35.94
N VAL A 12 -18.08 -11.36 34.62
CA VAL A 12 -19.21 -12.00 33.92
C VAL A 12 -18.91 -13.50 33.85
N VAL A 13 -19.60 -14.25 34.69
CA VAL A 13 -19.55 -15.71 34.66
C VAL A 13 -20.56 -16.20 33.63
N LEU A 14 -20.08 -16.70 32.52
CA LEU A 14 -20.90 -17.45 31.58
C LEU A 14 -20.92 -18.92 32.04
N LEU A 15 -21.97 -19.35 32.65
CA LEU A 15 -22.17 -20.75 33.09
C LEU A 15 -22.68 -21.54 31.87
N VAL A 16 -21.81 -22.29 31.21
CA VAL A 16 -22.23 -23.28 30.20
C VAL A 16 -22.33 -24.62 30.94
N ILE A 17 -23.55 -25.07 31.23
CA ILE A 17 -23.79 -26.39 31.78
C ILE A 17 -23.88 -27.38 30.61
N VAL A 18 -22.83 -28.16 30.42
CA VAL A 18 -22.89 -29.32 29.54
C VAL A 18 -23.20 -30.55 30.39
N LEU A 19 -24.43 -31.00 30.33
CA LEU A 19 -24.87 -32.26 30.93
C LEU A 19 -24.50 -33.43 30.04
N CYS A 20 -23.27 -33.94 30.21
CA CYS A 20 -22.94 -35.33 29.90
C CYS A 20 -21.75 -35.76 30.77
N GLY A 21 -22.02 -36.53 31.81
CA GLY A 21 -21.00 -37.30 32.51
C GLY A 21 -20.12 -36.54 33.51
N GLY A 22 -20.64 -35.88 34.49
CA GLY A 22 -20.05 -35.79 35.84
C GLY A 22 -18.78 -34.95 36.01
N LEU A 23 -18.42 -34.01 35.13
CA LEU A 23 -17.33 -33.10 35.38
C LEU A 23 -17.76 -31.63 35.10
N LEU A 24 -17.76 -30.84 36.17
CA LEU A 24 -18.02 -29.41 36.10
C LEU A 24 -16.70 -28.69 35.82
N THR A 25 -16.47 -28.25 34.59
CA THR A 25 -15.29 -27.43 34.24
C THR A 25 -15.71 -25.96 34.20
N VAL A 26 -15.22 -25.17 35.14
CA VAL A 26 -15.46 -23.72 35.18
C VAL A 26 -14.36 -23.02 34.38
N PHE A 27 -14.70 -22.47 33.25
CA PHE A 27 -13.79 -21.60 32.49
C PHE A 27 -13.96 -20.14 32.96
N PHE A 28 -12.93 -19.59 33.53
CA PHE A 28 -12.83 -18.15 33.76
C PHE A 28 -12.34 -17.47 32.50
N VAL A 29 -13.20 -16.76 31.79
CA VAL A 29 -12.78 -15.84 30.74
C VAL A 29 -12.37 -14.54 31.42
N HIS A 30 -11.07 -14.36 31.60
CA HIS A 30 -10.52 -13.05 31.96
C HIS A 30 -10.66 -12.18 30.72
N LYS A 31 -11.67 -11.31 30.70
CA LYS A 31 -11.71 -10.20 29.76
C LYS A 31 -10.82 -9.11 30.36
N ASP A 32 -9.53 -9.12 30.01
CA ASP A 32 -8.72 -7.94 30.21
C ASP A 32 -9.38 -6.81 29.41
N LYS A 33 -10.20 -6.04 30.11
CA LYS A 33 -10.47 -4.68 29.71
C LYS A 33 -9.20 -3.89 29.99
N THR A 34 -8.22 -4.05 29.17
CA THR A 34 -7.46 -2.88 28.76
C THR A 34 -8.38 -2.10 27.83
N ASP A 35 -9.34 -1.36 28.40
CA ASP A 35 -9.73 -0.09 27.83
C ASP A 35 -8.41 0.74 27.84
N VAL A 36 -7.51 0.43 26.93
CA VAL A 36 -6.62 1.43 26.39
C VAL A 36 -7.60 2.31 25.62
N LYS A 37 -8.16 3.31 26.33
CA LYS A 37 -8.59 4.51 25.63
C LYS A 37 -7.47 4.79 24.64
N PRO A 38 -7.74 4.89 23.32
CA PRO A 38 -6.76 5.40 22.40
C PRO A 38 -6.21 6.62 23.14
N ALA A 39 -4.90 6.69 23.30
CA ALA A 39 -4.31 7.80 24.04
C ALA A 39 -4.98 9.04 23.45
N GLU A 40 -5.73 9.73 24.29
CA GLU A 40 -6.45 10.93 23.88
C GLU A 40 -5.40 11.75 23.18
N ILE A 41 -5.53 11.88 21.85
CA ILE A 41 -4.62 12.70 21.08
C ILE A 41 -5.03 14.10 21.47
N GLN A 42 -4.39 14.61 22.50
CA GLN A 42 -4.65 15.94 23.06
C GLN A 42 -4.14 17.05 22.12
N TYR A 43 -4.00 16.78 20.81
CA TYR A 43 -3.22 17.68 19.98
C TYR A 43 -3.94 17.93 18.69
N ASN A 44 -4.29 19.09 18.40
CA ASN A 44 -4.67 19.75 17.18
C ASN A 44 -5.27 18.88 16.05
N ALA A 45 -5.30 17.55 16.22
CA ALA A 45 -5.96 16.59 15.35
C ALA A 45 -7.19 16.06 16.05
N THR A 46 -8.31 16.12 15.36
CA THR A 46 -9.55 15.43 15.73
C THR A 46 -9.81 14.30 14.76
N PHE A 47 -10.67 13.36 15.16
CA PHE A 47 -11.06 12.25 14.30
C PHE A 47 -12.54 12.37 13.93
N GLY A 48 -12.82 12.41 12.63
CA GLY A 48 -14.19 12.48 12.13
C GLY A 48 -14.82 13.89 12.19
N GLU A 49 -16.12 13.96 12.31
CA GLU A 49 -16.93 15.14 11.97
C GLU A 49 -17.05 16.24 13.04
N LYS A 50 -16.49 16.06 14.24
CA LYS A 50 -16.66 17.02 15.34
C LYS A 50 -15.67 18.18 15.38
N PHE A 51 -14.81 18.28 14.40
CA PHE A 51 -13.71 19.25 14.38
C PHE A 51 -14.20 20.72 14.42
N GLU A 52 -15.35 21.04 13.82
CA GLU A 52 -15.92 22.38 13.83
C GLU A 52 -16.51 22.75 15.20
N GLU A 53 -17.05 21.77 15.93
CA GLU A 53 -17.54 21.96 17.30
C GLU A 53 -16.38 22.16 18.27
N GLU A 54 -15.33 21.35 18.13
CA GLU A 54 -14.15 21.37 19.01
C GLU A 54 -13.25 22.58 18.75
N HIS A 55 -13.14 23.00 17.49
CA HIS A 55 -12.28 24.10 17.07
C HIS A 55 -13.00 25.07 16.12
N PRO A 56 -13.94 25.90 16.64
CA PRO A 56 -14.62 26.88 15.83
C PRO A 56 -13.65 27.86 15.16
N LEU A 57 -13.84 28.17 13.89
CA LEU A 57 -12.96 29.11 13.16
C LEU A 57 -12.78 30.45 13.87
N SER A 58 -13.73 30.88 14.67
CA SER A 58 -13.67 32.12 15.46
C SER A 58 -12.58 32.09 16.55
N THR A 59 -12.15 30.90 16.97
CA THR A 59 -11.06 30.74 17.94
C THR A 59 -9.68 30.65 17.30
N LEU A 60 -9.62 30.52 15.96
CA LEU A 60 -8.39 30.45 15.19
C LEU A 60 -8.04 31.86 14.68
N SER A 61 -6.97 32.43 15.20
CA SER A 61 -6.75 33.86 15.23
C SER A 61 -6.04 34.46 14.02
N ARG A 62 -5.38 33.66 13.14
CA ARG A 62 -4.50 34.24 12.12
C ARG A 62 -4.57 33.58 10.76
N THR A 63 -4.45 34.41 9.72
CA THR A 63 -4.30 34.08 8.30
C THR A 63 -3.10 34.75 7.66
N ASP A 64 -2.36 35.57 8.42
CA ASP A 64 -1.18 36.25 7.90
C ASP A 64 0.01 35.24 7.91
N THR A 65 0.77 35.33 6.88
CA THR A 65 1.95 34.52 6.58
C THR A 65 2.69 34.03 7.83
N MET A 66 2.35 32.81 8.25
CA MET A 66 3.32 32.04 9.02
C MET A 66 4.58 31.98 8.18
N SER A 67 5.73 32.23 8.78
CA SER A 67 6.98 31.76 8.19
C SER A 67 6.93 30.24 8.24
N VAL A 68 6.60 29.67 7.14
CA VAL A 68 6.03 28.35 7.03
C VAL A 68 7.10 27.33 7.27
N ALA A 69 6.96 26.65 8.36
CA ALA A 69 7.74 25.49 8.69
C ALA A 69 6.81 24.28 8.79
N PRO A 70 7.18 23.11 8.34
CA PRO A 70 6.43 21.93 8.67
C PRO A 70 6.44 21.74 10.18
N TYR A 71 5.25 21.75 10.77
CA TYR A 71 5.08 21.55 12.20
C TYR A 71 4.74 20.10 12.48
N ALA A 72 5.57 19.44 13.26
CA ALA A 72 5.33 18.07 13.72
C ALA A 72 5.00 18.03 15.21
N TYR A 73 4.14 17.10 15.57
CA TYR A 73 3.73 16.90 16.94
C TYR A 73 4.70 16.00 17.69
N LYS A 74 5.01 16.37 18.94
CA LYS A 74 5.77 15.53 19.84
C LYS A 74 4.92 14.34 20.29
N ASP A 75 5.50 13.15 20.22
CA ASP A 75 4.94 11.91 20.78
C ASP A 75 3.62 11.40 20.17
N THR A 76 3.21 11.92 19.02
CA THR A 76 2.05 11.38 18.33
C THR A 76 2.40 10.07 17.63
N LYS A 77 2.20 8.96 18.33
CA LYS A 77 1.82 7.71 17.66
C LYS A 77 0.38 7.87 17.21
N LEU A 78 0.17 8.60 16.13
CA LEU A 78 -1.17 8.85 15.61
C LEU A 78 -1.84 7.54 15.22
N PHE A 79 -1.05 6.58 14.74
CA PHE A 79 -1.60 5.38 14.16
C PHE A 79 -0.73 4.16 14.41
N SER A 80 -1.35 3.00 14.39
CA SER A 80 -0.70 1.74 14.09
C SER A 80 -1.14 1.34 12.70
N ASP A 81 -0.34 1.63 11.68
CA ASP A 81 -0.62 1.23 10.30
C ASP A 81 -2.04 1.62 9.82
N LYS A 82 -2.29 2.91 9.70
CA LYS A 82 -3.56 3.47 9.19
C LYS A 82 -3.38 4.09 7.82
N ARG A 83 -4.46 4.10 7.05
CA ARG A 83 -4.60 4.88 5.83
C ARG A 83 -5.48 6.09 6.13
N ILE A 84 -5.05 7.27 5.70
CA ILE A 84 -5.86 8.47 5.74
C ILE A 84 -6.79 8.47 4.52
N THR A 85 -8.10 8.57 4.75
CA THR A 85 -9.12 8.59 3.69
C THR A 85 -9.69 9.97 3.44
N LYS A 86 -9.68 10.85 4.45
CA LYS A 86 -10.08 12.25 4.33
C LYS A 86 -9.26 13.10 5.28
N ILE A 87 -9.17 14.36 4.97
CA ILE A 87 -8.61 15.39 5.84
C ILE A 87 -9.47 16.64 5.81
N ALA A 88 -9.67 17.26 6.96
CA ALA A 88 -10.25 18.59 7.05
C ALA A 88 -9.24 19.56 7.66
N ALA A 89 -9.11 20.73 7.07
CA ALA A 89 -8.22 21.79 7.53
C ALA A 89 -8.93 23.16 7.49
N PRO A 90 -8.60 24.06 8.42
CA PRO A 90 -9.19 25.39 8.47
C PRO A 90 -8.47 26.32 7.49
N VAL A 91 -8.89 26.32 6.25
CA VAL A 91 -8.29 27.13 5.18
C VAL A 91 -8.60 28.61 5.42
N GLY A 92 -7.55 29.41 5.51
CA GLY A 92 -7.65 30.87 5.69
C GLY A 92 -7.63 31.62 4.37
N THR A 93 -6.55 31.47 3.61
CA THR A 93 -6.34 32.14 2.33
C THR A 93 -5.73 31.20 1.31
N VAL A 94 -5.92 31.53 0.03
CA VAL A 94 -5.27 30.90 -1.11
C VAL A 94 -4.66 31.97 -2.01
N THR A 95 -3.68 31.62 -2.83
CA THR A 95 -3.01 32.58 -3.71
C THR A 95 -3.82 32.94 -4.94
N ALA A 96 -4.68 32.03 -5.42
CA ALA A 96 -5.55 32.22 -6.57
C ALA A 96 -6.85 31.42 -6.43
N VAL A 97 -7.80 31.67 -7.32
CA VAL A 97 -9.05 30.88 -7.44
C VAL A 97 -8.88 29.94 -8.63
N ASP A 98 -8.18 28.84 -8.41
CA ASP A 98 -7.91 27.82 -9.43
C ASP A 98 -7.68 26.43 -8.80
N ASP A 99 -7.45 25.42 -9.63
CA ASP A 99 -7.25 24.02 -9.22
C ASP A 99 -5.85 23.73 -8.64
N ASN A 100 -4.94 24.71 -8.63
CA ASN A 100 -3.56 24.50 -8.18
C ASN A 100 -3.36 24.85 -6.70
N GLN A 101 -4.44 25.07 -5.96
CA GLN A 101 -4.37 25.41 -4.55
C GLN A 101 -4.22 24.13 -3.71
N TYR A 102 -3.11 24.01 -2.98
CA TYR A 102 -2.80 22.86 -2.11
C TYR A 102 -2.04 23.30 -0.87
N PHE A 103 -2.08 22.48 0.15
CA PHE A 103 -1.11 22.48 1.25
C PHE A 103 -0.37 21.17 1.31
N THR A 104 0.85 21.17 1.83
CA THR A 104 1.68 19.96 1.94
C THR A 104 1.39 19.23 3.24
N LEU A 105 1.09 17.94 3.14
CA LEU A 105 1.05 17.00 4.24
C LEU A 105 2.32 16.15 4.22
N TRP A 106 2.99 16.05 5.37
CA TRP A 106 4.20 15.27 5.53
C TRP A 106 3.94 14.05 6.39
N VAL A 107 4.51 12.92 6.01
CA VAL A 107 4.60 11.71 6.84
C VAL A 107 6.06 11.50 7.18
N ILE A 108 6.40 11.60 8.45
CA ILE A 108 7.78 11.70 8.94
C ILE A 108 8.00 10.62 10.00
N LYS A 109 9.20 10.05 10.04
CA LYS A 109 9.60 9.13 11.12
C LYS A 109 9.60 9.85 12.48
N SER A 110 8.92 9.27 13.47
CA SER A 110 8.77 9.87 14.81
C SER A 110 10.09 10.04 15.55
N ASP A 111 11.09 9.21 15.27
CA ASP A 111 12.43 9.32 15.84
C ASP A 111 13.18 10.56 15.33
N VAL A 112 12.99 10.93 14.05
CA VAL A 112 13.54 12.17 13.48
C VAL A 112 13.01 13.38 14.23
N VAL A 113 11.71 13.41 14.49
CA VAL A 113 11.06 14.48 15.26
C VAL A 113 11.57 14.52 16.71
N LYS A 114 11.70 13.34 17.33
CA LYS A 114 12.20 13.21 18.72
C LYS A 114 13.65 13.63 18.89
N ALA A 115 14.49 13.37 17.91
CA ALA A 115 15.89 13.74 17.93
C ALA A 115 16.11 15.26 17.86
N GLY A 116 15.09 16.03 17.50
CA GLY A 116 15.18 17.49 17.33
C GLY A 116 16.07 17.89 16.17
N GLY A 117 16.23 16.99 15.20
CA GLY A 117 17.00 17.22 13.99
C GLY A 117 16.19 17.93 12.91
N LYS A 118 16.89 18.67 12.04
CA LYS A 118 16.35 19.11 10.77
C LYS A 118 15.90 17.88 9.97
N ILE A 119 14.76 17.95 9.31
CA ILE A 119 14.41 16.93 8.33
C ILE A 119 15.50 16.93 7.26
N ALA A 120 16.15 15.79 7.06
CA ALA A 120 17.07 15.62 5.94
C ALA A 120 16.24 15.45 4.65
N ASP A 121 16.57 16.23 3.63
CA ASP A 121 15.90 16.12 2.34
C ASP A 121 15.91 14.66 1.85
N GLY A 122 14.72 14.11 1.57
CA GLY A 122 14.52 12.78 0.98
C GLY A 122 14.20 11.63 1.95
N THR A 123 14.06 11.91 3.26
CA THR A 123 13.68 10.87 4.25
C THR A 123 12.18 10.89 4.61
N GLU A 124 11.47 11.89 4.16
CA GLU A 124 10.06 12.11 4.39
C GLU A 124 9.22 11.84 3.15
N LYS A 125 7.99 11.41 3.36
CA LYS A 125 6.98 11.36 2.30
C LYS A 125 6.16 12.63 2.34
N THR A 126 6.00 13.29 1.21
CA THR A 126 5.21 14.51 1.07
C THR A 126 4.05 14.31 0.12
N TYR A 127 2.89 14.87 0.45
CA TYR A 127 1.68 14.79 -0.34
C TYR A 127 1.10 16.19 -0.51
N LYS A 128 0.78 16.56 -1.74
CA LYS A 128 0.04 17.80 -2.03
C LYS A 128 -1.45 17.53 -1.84
N ILE A 129 -2.06 18.18 -0.88
CA ILE A 129 -3.49 18.07 -0.60
C ILE A 129 -4.21 19.20 -1.33
N HIS A 130 -4.71 18.93 -2.52
CA HIS A 130 -5.41 19.90 -3.34
C HIS A 130 -6.78 20.23 -2.75
N ILE A 131 -7.07 21.52 -2.65
CA ILE A 131 -8.38 22.00 -2.24
C ILE A 131 -9.31 21.97 -3.44
N PRO A 132 -10.53 21.39 -3.33
CA PRO A 132 -11.49 21.41 -4.43
C PRO A 132 -11.81 22.83 -4.88
N CYS A 133 -11.73 23.11 -6.18
CA CYS A 133 -11.88 24.47 -6.73
C CYS A 133 -13.26 25.06 -6.42
N GLU A 134 -14.30 24.24 -6.38
CA GLU A 134 -15.66 24.64 -6.00
C GLU A 134 -15.76 25.18 -4.57
N GLU A 135 -14.80 24.84 -3.71
CA GLU A 135 -14.71 25.33 -2.35
C GLU A 135 -14.05 26.72 -2.25
N ILE A 136 -13.41 27.19 -3.34
CA ILE A 136 -12.62 28.41 -3.40
C ILE A 136 -13.39 29.48 -4.18
N THR A 137 -14.17 30.30 -3.50
CA THR A 137 -14.95 31.39 -4.13
C THR A 137 -14.22 32.74 -4.15
N SER A 138 -13.15 32.87 -3.38
CA SER A 138 -12.28 34.05 -3.31
C SER A 138 -10.91 33.64 -2.72
N THR A 139 -9.93 34.52 -2.80
CA THR A 139 -8.62 34.33 -2.15
C THR A 139 -8.69 34.34 -0.62
N THR A 140 -9.74 34.90 -0.04
CA THR A 140 -10.05 34.80 1.39
C THR A 140 -11.11 33.70 1.58
N VAL A 141 -10.73 32.55 2.04
CA VAL A 141 -11.60 31.35 2.15
C VAL A 141 -12.30 31.32 3.50
N ASN A 142 -11.57 31.38 4.59
CA ASN A 142 -12.06 31.40 5.98
C ASN A 142 -13.11 30.33 6.29
N LYS A 143 -12.84 29.08 5.92
CA LYS A 143 -13.70 27.94 6.27
C LYS A 143 -12.93 26.66 6.46
N TRP A 144 -13.52 25.70 7.16
CA TRP A 144 -13.07 24.33 7.15
C TRP A 144 -13.36 23.71 5.77
N ILE A 145 -12.34 23.08 5.20
CA ILE A 145 -12.49 22.34 3.94
C ILE A 145 -12.09 20.89 4.19
N THR A 146 -12.99 20.00 3.81
CA THR A 146 -12.74 18.56 3.85
C THR A 146 -12.34 18.08 2.46
N VAL A 147 -11.21 17.39 2.37
CA VAL A 147 -10.68 16.81 1.14
C VAL A 147 -10.75 15.30 1.23
N ASP A 148 -11.35 14.66 0.22
CA ASP A 148 -11.31 13.20 0.06
C ASP A 148 -9.94 12.80 -0.47
N LEU A 149 -9.32 11.82 0.21
CA LEU A 149 -7.99 11.31 -0.09
C LEU A 149 -8.02 9.82 -0.44
N SER A 150 -9.20 9.30 -0.74
CA SER A 150 -9.41 7.88 -1.03
C SER A 150 -8.55 7.38 -2.19
N ASP A 151 -8.21 8.24 -3.13
CA ASP A 151 -7.39 7.91 -4.28
C ASP A 151 -5.89 8.18 -4.08
N GLN A 152 -5.50 8.85 -2.99
CA GLN A 152 -4.10 9.24 -2.77
C GLN A 152 -3.28 8.24 -1.96
N PHE A 153 -3.89 7.23 -1.35
CA PHE A 153 -3.21 6.15 -0.62
C PHE A 153 -2.15 6.62 0.40
N ILE A 154 -2.51 7.57 1.26
CA ILE A 154 -1.62 8.11 2.30
C ILE A 154 -1.60 7.17 3.49
N TYR A 155 -0.47 6.50 3.70
CA TYR A 155 -0.27 5.58 4.82
C TYR A 155 0.60 6.20 5.90
N VAL A 156 0.22 5.97 7.15
CA VAL A 156 0.97 6.40 8.33
C VAL A 156 1.22 5.17 9.20
N GLY A 157 2.49 4.84 9.39
CA GLY A 157 2.93 3.71 10.22
C GLY A 157 2.97 4.06 11.71
N ALA A 158 3.08 3.03 12.55
CA ALA A 158 3.17 3.17 14.00
C ALA A 158 4.37 4.01 14.49
N ASP A 159 5.40 4.10 13.67
CA ASP A 159 6.63 4.85 13.93
C ASP A 159 6.70 6.19 13.17
N GLU A 160 5.59 6.58 12.55
CA GLU A 160 5.47 7.81 11.77
C GLU A 160 4.53 8.81 12.41
N THR A 161 4.68 10.09 12.07
CA THR A 161 3.82 11.19 12.49
C THR A 161 3.53 12.10 11.30
N LEU A 162 2.54 12.97 11.46
CA LEU A 162 2.17 13.95 10.45
C LEU A 162 2.78 15.31 10.75
N ALA A 163 3.11 16.05 9.69
CA ALA A 163 3.41 17.46 9.74
C ALA A 163 2.71 18.20 8.59
N PHE A 164 2.52 19.47 8.74
CA PHE A 164 1.70 20.29 7.86
C PHE A 164 2.47 21.45 7.28
N MET A 165 2.14 21.76 6.06
CA MET A 165 2.52 22.94 5.29
C MET A 165 3.99 23.01 4.89
N LYS A 166 4.25 23.79 3.87
CA LYS A 166 5.56 24.15 3.36
C LYS A 166 5.55 25.65 3.02
N ALA A 167 6.72 26.29 3.08
CA ALA A 167 6.85 27.72 2.89
C ALA A 167 6.24 28.28 1.59
N ASP A 168 6.23 27.46 0.55
CA ASP A 168 5.75 27.87 -0.79
C ASP A 168 4.35 27.33 -1.11
N ASP A 169 3.66 26.77 -0.13
CA ASP A 169 2.31 26.26 -0.35
C ASP A 169 1.35 27.42 -0.69
N PRO A 170 0.54 27.28 -1.75
CA PRO A 170 -0.41 28.32 -2.13
C PRO A 170 -1.60 28.47 -1.17
N VAL A 171 -1.82 27.48 -0.30
CA VAL A 171 -2.87 27.49 0.73
C VAL A 171 -2.27 27.82 2.08
N VAL A 172 -2.86 28.80 2.77
CA VAL A 172 -2.52 29.13 4.16
C VAL A 172 -3.68 28.70 5.06
N CYS A 173 -3.42 27.75 5.94
CA CYS A 173 -4.39 27.34 6.95
C CYS A 173 -4.39 28.30 8.13
N LYS A 174 -5.54 28.43 8.80
CA LYS A 174 -5.65 29.16 10.06
C LYS A 174 -4.99 28.38 11.20
N TYR A 175 -4.49 29.09 12.16
CA TYR A 175 -3.84 28.50 13.32
C TYR A 175 -4.19 29.23 14.61
N ALA A 176 -3.94 28.58 15.74
CA ALA A 176 -4.08 29.19 17.07
C ALA A 176 -2.72 29.61 17.60
N ASP A 177 -2.71 30.74 18.33
CA ASP A 177 -1.57 31.21 19.12
C ASP A 177 -1.81 30.91 20.60
N GLY A 178 -0.80 30.51 21.34
CA GLY A 178 -0.89 30.39 22.79
C GLY A 178 0.23 29.59 23.42
N SER A 179 0.48 29.86 24.69
CA SER A 179 1.50 29.18 25.51
C SER A 179 1.04 27.80 26.02
N GLU A 180 -0.25 27.51 25.92
CA GLU A 180 -0.86 26.25 26.37
C GLU A 180 -1.03 25.23 25.24
N LEU A 181 -0.51 25.54 24.05
CA LEU A 181 -0.59 24.63 22.92
C LEU A 181 0.25 23.37 23.17
N PRO A 182 -0.20 22.23 22.68
CA PRO A 182 0.59 21.02 22.74
C PRO A 182 1.94 21.20 22.04
N PHE A 183 2.92 20.41 22.45
CA PHE A 183 4.27 20.52 21.93
C PHE A 183 4.32 20.29 20.41
N VAL A 184 4.47 21.36 19.68
CA VAL A 184 4.63 21.39 18.22
C VAL A 184 6.06 21.82 17.92
N PHE A 185 6.71 21.13 17.01
CA PHE A 185 8.08 21.45 16.63
C PHE A 185 8.12 22.09 15.25
N ASP A 186 8.86 23.18 15.16
CA ASP A 186 9.28 23.75 13.89
C ASP A 186 10.43 22.88 13.33
N LEU A 187 10.14 22.13 12.28
CA LEU A 187 11.08 21.20 11.66
C LEU A 187 12.16 21.88 10.80
N THR A 188 12.09 23.21 10.62
CA THR A 188 13.14 23.96 9.92
C THR A 188 14.29 24.35 10.84
N LYS A 189 14.08 24.31 12.16
CA LYS A 189 15.06 24.70 13.17
C LYS A 189 15.77 23.49 13.74
N SER A 190 17.06 23.65 14.00
CA SER A 190 17.82 22.69 14.79
C SER A 190 17.58 22.98 16.28
N GLY A 191 17.21 21.95 17.03
CA GLY A 191 16.89 22.07 18.45
C GLY A 191 15.40 21.86 18.73
N ARG A 192 15.08 21.55 19.99
CA ARG A 192 13.70 21.28 20.41
C ARG A 192 12.98 22.58 20.78
N GLU A 193 12.87 23.51 19.85
CA GLU A 193 12.08 24.70 20.10
C GLU A 193 10.60 24.37 19.94
N GLN A 194 9.82 24.66 20.98
CA GLN A 194 8.38 24.58 20.95
C GLN A 194 7.86 25.71 20.08
N ALA A 195 7.02 25.40 19.10
CA ALA A 195 6.30 26.42 18.36
C ALA A 195 5.22 27.05 19.26
N THR A 196 5.05 28.33 19.11
CA THR A 196 3.95 29.08 19.78
C THR A 196 2.66 29.08 18.98
N GLN A 197 2.61 28.35 17.88
CA GLN A 197 1.53 28.32 16.90
C GLN A 197 1.20 26.90 16.53
N SER A 198 -0.07 26.63 16.25
CA SER A 198 -0.52 25.28 15.97
C SER A 198 -1.68 25.28 14.96
N ILE A 199 -1.59 24.39 13.99
CA ILE A 199 -2.66 24.16 13.00
C ILE A 199 -3.54 23.03 13.52
N TYR A 200 -4.83 23.26 13.55
CA TYR A 200 -5.80 22.21 13.80
C TYR A 200 -6.17 21.51 12.51
N TYR A 201 -6.43 20.23 12.58
CA TYR A 201 -6.93 19.45 11.46
C TYR A 201 -7.73 18.25 11.97
N SER A 202 -8.58 17.71 11.13
CA SER A 202 -9.26 16.46 11.37
C SER A 202 -8.93 15.45 10.29
N ILE A 203 -8.88 14.19 10.65
CA ILE A 203 -8.59 13.09 9.73
C ILE A 203 -9.58 11.94 9.91
N TRP A 204 -9.84 11.27 8.81
CA TRP A 204 -10.55 9.99 8.80
C TRP A 204 -9.57 8.92 8.39
N THR A 205 -9.60 7.81 9.08
CA THR A 205 -8.66 6.72 8.85
C THR A 205 -9.35 5.38 8.75
N GLU A 206 -8.71 4.46 8.04
CA GLU A 206 -9.09 3.04 8.03
C GLU A 206 -7.89 2.16 8.37
N ASP A 207 -8.17 0.94 8.87
CA ASP A 207 -7.12 -0.03 9.14
C ASP A 207 -6.50 -0.53 7.85
N VAL A 208 -5.19 -0.75 7.87
CA VAL A 208 -4.48 -1.41 6.78
C VAL A 208 -4.13 -2.84 7.15
N VAL A 209 -3.93 -3.66 6.13
CA VAL A 209 -3.54 -5.06 6.31
C VAL A 209 -2.14 -5.14 6.91
N ASN A 210 -1.98 -5.85 8.02
CA ASN A 210 -0.66 -6.15 8.57
C ASN A 210 0.00 -7.25 7.73
N LEU A 211 1.09 -6.88 7.05
CA LEU A 211 1.83 -7.75 6.14
C LEU A 211 3.07 -8.38 6.76
N LYS A 212 3.50 -7.92 7.94
CA LYS A 212 4.71 -8.40 8.60
C LYS A 212 4.65 -9.90 8.88
N GLY A 213 5.65 -10.60 8.38
CA GLY A 213 5.76 -12.07 8.52
C GLY A 213 4.88 -12.88 7.56
N LYS A 214 4.07 -12.24 6.70
CA LYS A 214 3.33 -12.92 5.63
C LYS A 214 4.29 -13.45 4.58
N ASN A 215 4.00 -14.65 4.06
CA ASN A 215 4.78 -15.27 3.00
C ASN A 215 4.24 -14.85 1.63
N ILE A 216 5.10 -14.29 0.80
CA ILE A 216 4.76 -13.92 -0.57
C ILE A 216 5.48 -14.82 -1.58
N SER A 217 4.75 -15.27 -2.61
CA SER A 217 5.33 -15.92 -3.79
C SER A 217 5.01 -15.13 -5.05
N ILE A 218 5.92 -15.20 -6.01
CA ILE A 218 5.88 -14.42 -7.25
C ILE A 218 5.86 -15.37 -8.44
N LEU A 219 4.94 -15.17 -9.37
CA LEU A 219 4.93 -15.75 -10.70
C LEU A 219 5.16 -14.63 -11.69
N GLY A 220 6.32 -14.63 -12.35
CA GLY A 220 6.73 -13.51 -13.19
C GLY A 220 7.57 -13.92 -14.40
N ASP A 221 7.93 -12.91 -15.17
CA ASP A 221 8.85 -12.98 -16.29
C ASP A 221 10.17 -12.24 -15.98
N SER A 222 10.87 -11.70 -16.98
CA SER A 222 12.12 -10.95 -16.80
C SER A 222 12.00 -9.76 -15.85
N ILE A 223 10.86 -9.09 -15.82
CA ILE A 223 10.64 -7.91 -14.97
C ILE A 223 10.72 -8.26 -13.47
N SER A 224 10.49 -9.51 -13.11
CA SER A 224 10.48 -9.99 -11.72
C SER A 224 11.69 -10.87 -11.36
N THR A 225 12.63 -11.08 -12.28
CA THR A 225 13.86 -11.85 -12.01
C THR A 225 14.93 -10.98 -11.37
N PHE A 226 15.91 -11.64 -10.73
CA PHE A 226 17.21 -11.06 -10.44
C PHE A 226 18.27 -12.16 -10.39
N GLY A 227 19.35 -12.02 -11.16
CA GLY A 227 20.42 -13.01 -11.25
C GLY A 227 21.03 -13.31 -9.88
N GLY A 228 21.12 -14.59 -9.53
CA GLY A 228 21.69 -15.03 -8.28
C GLY A 228 20.69 -15.13 -7.12
N ILE A 229 19.44 -14.80 -7.31
CA ILE A 229 18.38 -15.01 -6.32
C ILE A 229 17.44 -16.10 -6.82
N SER A 230 17.39 -17.20 -6.08
CA SER A 230 16.45 -18.27 -6.31
C SER A 230 15.13 -17.99 -5.58
N ASN A 231 14.17 -18.86 -5.83
CA ASN A 231 12.86 -18.84 -5.17
C ASN A 231 12.89 -18.95 -3.63
N ASP A 232 13.98 -19.38 -3.03
CA ASP A 232 14.16 -19.46 -1.58
C ASP A 232 15.17 -18.42 -1.04
N GLY A 233 15.59 -17.47 -1.86
CA GLY A 233 16.61 -16.48 -1.50
C GLY A 233 18.05 -17.01 -1.53
N THR A 234 18.28 -18.29 -1.85
CA THR A 234 19.60 -18.93 -1.78
C THR A 234 20.20 -19.27 -3.13
N ASN A 235 19.49 -19.00 -4.22
CA ASN A 235 19.93 -19.30 -5.59
C ASN A 235 20.21 -20.76 -5.89
N THR A 236 19.45 -21.67 -5.29
CA THR A 236 19.67 -23.10 -5.45
C THR A 236 18.72 -23.79 -6.41
N ASN A 237 17.71 -23.11 -6.92
CA ASN A 237 16.79 -23.70 -7.87
C ASN A 237 17.41 -23.79 -9.26
N THR A 238 18.02 -24.94 -9.56
CA THR A 238 18.70 -25.21 -10.81
C THR A 238 17.78 -25.21 -12.03
N SER A 239 16.45 -25.41 -11.83
CA SER A 239 15.48 -25.34 -12.93
C SER A 239 15.21 -23.91 -13.42
N ILE A 240 15.50 -22.92 -12.58
CA ILE A 240 15.35 -21.50 -12.90
C ILE A 240 16.70 -20.86 -13.23
N LYS A 241 17.80 -21.53 -12.93
CA LYS A 241 19.16 -20.96 -12.99
C LYS A 241 19.49 -20.25 -14.31
N ASP A 242 19.10 -20.81 -15.42
CA ASP A 242 19.39 -20.25 -16.74
C ASP A 242 18.42 -19.11 -17.13
N ASN A 243 17.28 -19.01 -16.43
CA ASN A 243 16.24 -18.01 -16.65
C ASN A 243 16.15 -16.98 -15.50
N ALA A 244 16.92 -17.18 -14.44
CA ALA A 244 16.97 -16.28 -13.29
C ALA A 244 17.77 -15.00 -13.55
N VAL A 245 18.20 -14.77 -14.74
CA VAL A 245 18.85 -13.51 -15.08
C VAL A 245 17.77 -12.48 -15.07
N PHE A 246 17.68 -11.42 -14.33
CA PHE A 246 18.41 -10.56 -14.71
C PHE A 246 18.15 -9.21 -14.80
N TYR A 247 18.51 -8.28 -14.55
CA TYR A 247 18.02 -7.00 -14.89
C TYR A 247 19.02 -6.19 -15.60
N PRO A 248 18.66 -5.26 -16.40
CA PRO A 248 19.66 -4.58 -17.19
C PRO A 248 20.81 -4.20 -16.30
N LYS A 249 21.95 -4.77 -16.59
CA LYS A 249 23.16 -4.85 -15.79
C LYS A 249 23.64 -3.53 -15.18
N TYR A 250 23.05 -2.41 -15.58
CA TYR A 250 23.63 -1.10 -15.35
C TYR A 250 22.91 -0.28 -14.30
N GLU A 251 21.60 -0.50 -14.10
CA GLU A 251 20.80 0.29 -13.16
C GLU A 251 20.30 -0.55 -11.99
N ILE A 252 19.80 -1.75 -12.27
CA ILE A 252 19.36 -2.68 -11.23
C ILE A 252 20.49 -3.66 -10.95
N ASP A 253 21.47 -3.24 -10.20
CA ASP A 253 22.70 -3.98 -9.92
C ASP A 253 22.63 -4.89 -8.69
N LYS A 254 21.53 -4.80 -7.95
CA LYS A 254 21.27 -5.62 -6.75
C LYS A 254 19.78 -5.87 -6.54
N ALA A 255 19.46 -6.96 -5.83
CA ALA A 255 18.08 -7.39 -5.62
C ALA A 255 17.24 -6.35 -4.89
N GLU A 256 17.85 -5.60 -3.98
CA GLU A 256 17.20 -4.55 -3.19
C GLU A 256 16.61 -3.42 -4.03
N LYS A 257 17.01 -3.30 -5.30
CA LYS A 257 16.45 -2.35 -6.25
C LYS A 257 15.28 -2.90 -7.07
N THR A 258 14.96 -4.20 -6.96
CA THR A 258 13.83 -4.80 -7.66
C THR A 258 12.51 -4.46 -6.96
N TRP A 259 11.44 -4.32 -7.72
CA TRP A 259 10.12 -4.00 -7.19
C TRP A 259 9.67 -4.97 -6.08
N TRP A 260 9.91 -6.26 -6.25
CA TRP A 260 9.46 -7.27 -5.32
C TRP A 260 10.29 -7.29 -4.02
N LYS A 261 11.62 -7.06 -4.13
CA LYS A 261 12.47 -7.04 -2.93
C LYS A 261 12.20 -5.79 -2.09
N GLN A 262 12.04 -4.65 -2.73
CA GLN A 262 11.62 -3.42 -2.07
C GLN A 262 10.26 -3.60 -1.37
N ALA A 263 9.28 -4.25 -2.03
CA ALA A 263 7.98 -4.52 -1.44
C ALA A 263 8.08 -5.45 -0.22
N VAL A 264 8.89 -6.51 -0.32
CA VAL A 264 9.14 -7.45 0.79
C VAL A 264 9.77 -6.71 1.98
N ASP A 265 10.82 -5.93 1.74
CA ASP A 265 11.56 -5.23 2.80
C ASP A 265 10.72 -4.15 3.48
N SER A 266 10.00 -3.34 2.68
CA SER A 266 9.20 -2.24 3.22
C SER A 266 7.95 -2.68 3.98
N THR A 267 7.47 -3.90 3.75
CA THR A 267 6.28 -4.46 4.41
C THR A 267 6.60 -5.45 5.52
N GLY A 268 7.85 -5.91 5.60
CA GLY A 268 8.27 -6.97 6.53
C GLY A 268 7.73 -8.35 6.18
N MET A 269 7.33 -8.56 4.92
CA MET A 269 6.97 -9.89 4.41
C MET A 269 8.20 -10.79 4.27
N ASN A 270 7.96 -12.09 4.08
CA ASN A 270 8.98 -13.08 3.75
C ASN A 270 8.81 -13.50 2.29
N LEU A 271 9.87 -13.43 1.49
CA LEU A 271 9.85 -14.05 0.17
C LEU A 271 9.88 -15.58 0.34
N LEU A 272 8.82 -16.25 -0.12
CA LEU A 272 8.75 -17.71 -0.08
C LEU A 272 9.28 -18.31 -1.37
N VAL A 273 8.73 -17.91 -2.52
CA VAL A 273 9.15 -18.40 -3.84
C VAL A 273 9.12 -17.24 -4.83
N ASN A 274 10.21 -17.03 -5.56
CA ASN A 274 10.20 -16.21 -6.76
C ASN A 274 10.35 -17.12 -7.99
N ASN A 275 9.21 -17.53 -8.57
CA ASN A 275 9.16 -18.36 -9.79
C ASN A 275 9.02 -17.46 -11.03
N SER A 276 10.04 -16.62 -11.26
CA SER A 276 10.09 -15.72 -12.42
C SER A 276 11.13 -16.20 -13.43
N TRP A 277 10.75 -16.21 -14.71
CA TRP A 277 11.60 -16.70 -15.80
C TRP A 277 11.70 -15.65 -16.90
N SER A 278 12.91 -15.23 -17.23
CA SER A 278 13.15 -14.26 -18.30
C SER A 278 12.60 -14.77 -19.65
N GLY A 279 11.88 -13.93 -20.37
CA GLY A 279 11.30 -14.25 -21.68
C GLY A 279 10.11 -15.21 -21.63
N SER A 280 9.67 -15.64 -20.43
CA SER A 280 8.54 -16.57 -20.34
C SER A 280 7.20 -15.90 -20.62
N LYS A 281 6.29 -16.68 -21.17
CA LYS A 281 4.92 -16.29 -21.52
C LYS A 281 3.91 -16.96 -20.59
N VAL A 282 2.70 -16.43 -20.56
CA VAL A 282 1.57 -17.12 -19.92
C VAL A 282 1.18 -18.34 -20.75
N THR A 283 1.21 -18.19 -22.08
CA THR A 283 0.88 -19.21 -23.08
C THR A 283 1.96 -20.29 -23.23
N ASN A 284 2.04 -20.90 -24.37
CA ASN A 284 3.00 -21.95 -24.69
C ASN A 284 4.46 -21.45 -24.71
N GLY A 285 5.39 -22.39 -24.61
CA GLY A 285 6.85 -22.14 -24.64
C GLY A 285 7.55 -22.62 -23.38
N ASN A 286 8.85 -22.38 -23.34
CA ASN A 286 9.65 -22.77 -22.17
C ASN A 286 9.22 -21.95 -20.94
N GLY A 287 8.83 -22.63 -19.88
CA GLY A 287 8.37 -21.96 -18.65
C GLY A 287 7.01 -21.28 -18.76
N ALA A 288 6.09 -21.80 -19.59
CA ALA A 288 4.73 -21.31 -19.67
C ALA A 288 4.05 -21.23 -18.31
N ALA A 289 3.46 -20.09 -17.98
CA ALA A 289 2.89 -19.88 -16.65
C ALA A 289 1.67 -20.77 -16.38
N TYR A 290 0.84 -21.02 -17.41
CA TYR A 290 -0.36 -21.85 -17.27
C TYR A 290 -0.08 -23.32 -16.93
N ASP A 291 1.12 -23.78 -17.14
CA ASP A 291 1.49 -25.19 -16.88
C ASP A 291 1.89 -25.41 -15.39
N LYS A 292 3.08 -25.90 -15.13
CA LYS A 292 3.52 -26.29 -13.78
C LYS A 292 3.81 -25.09 -12.89
N ARG A 293 4.32 -24.00 -13.45
CA ARG A 293 4.72 -22.83 -12.67
C ARG A 293 3.58 -22.23 -11.84
N ALA A 294 2.34 -22.25 -12.35
CA ALA A 294 1.17 -21.80 -11.61
C ALA A 294 0.94 -22.56 -10.29
N ILE A 295 1.43 -23.79 -10.20
CA ILE A 295 1.26 -24.64 -9.02
C ILE A 295 2.57 -24.92 -8.26
N GLU A 296 3.67 -24.26 -8.63
CA GLU A 296 4.98 -24.37 -8.00
C GLU A 296 5.35 -23.06 -7.26
N LEU A 297 4.39 -22.55 -6.47
CA LEU A 297 4.53 -21.31 -5.71
C LEU A 297 4.61 -21.56 -4.19
N HIS A 298 4.73 -22.80 -3.76
CA HIS A 298 4.98 -23.20 -2.39
C HIS A 298 6.45 -23.60 -2.20
N ASP A 299 6.95 -23.47 -0.98
CA ASP A 299 8.32 -23.90 -0.70
C ASP A 299 8.44 -25.42 -0.85
N ASN A 300 9.31 -25.84 -1.77
CA ASN A 300 9.64 -27.23 -2.02
C ASN A 300 10.96 -27.67 -1.37
N THR A 301 11.65 -26.77 -0.70
CA THR A 301 13.02 -26.94 -0.22
C THR A 301 13.16 -26.69 1.28
N GLY A 302 14.21 -27.20 1.87
CA GLY A 302 14.60 -26.87 3.22
C GLY A 302 13.62 -27.25 4.33
N ASN A 303 13.70 -26.50 5.43
CA ASN A 303 12.94 -26.76 6.66
C ASN A 303 11.47 -26.32 6.56
N ASN A 304 11.12 -25.52 5.55
CA ASN A 304 9.77 -24.99 5.33
C ASN A 304 9.02 -25.75 4.23
N LYS A 305 9.49 -26.93 3.85
CA LYS A 305 8.90 -27.73 2.77
C LYS A 305 7.39 -27.92 2.95
N GLY A 306 6.64 -27.53 1.94
CA GLY A 306 5.18 -27.60 1.93
C GLY A 306 4.49 -26.33 2.46
N THR A 307 5.24 -25.29 2.86
CA THR A 307 4.66 -24.01 3.24
C THR A 307 4.04 -23.35 2.01
N ASN A 308 2.77 -22.96 2.14
CA ASN A 308 2.04 -22.23 1.12
C ASN A 308 2.20 -20.71 1.33
N PRO A 309 2.14 -19.91 0.26
CA PRO A 309 2.12 -18.47 0.37
C PRO A 309 0.82 -17.95 1.00
N ASP A 310 0.90 -16.83 1.72
CA ASP A 310 -0.25 -16.02 2.12
C ASP A 310 -0.67 -15.07 0.99
N ILE A 311 0.31 -14.67 0.17
CA ILE A 311 0.16 -13.69 -0.91
C ILE A 311 0.83 -14.24 -2.16
N ILE A 312 0.17 -14.11 -3.30
CA ILE A 312 0.75 -14.45 -4.60
C ILE A 312 0.66 -13.23 -5.51
N ALA A 313 1.80 -12.84 -6.07
CA ALA A 313 1.91 -11.80 -7.08
C ALA A 313 2.09 -12.43 -8.46
N VAL A 314 1.20 -12.13 -9.41
CA VAL A 314 1.26 -12.62 -10.79
C VAL A 314 1.54 -11.44 -11.70
N TYR A 315 2.78 -11.32 -12.18
CA TYR A 315 3.19 -10.25 -13.11
C TYR A 315 3.70 -10.90 -14.39
N MET A 316 2.77 -11.18 -15.29
CA MET A 316 2.97 -11.96 -16.52
C MET A 316 2.13 -11.39 -17.66
N GLY A 317 2.61 -11.58 -18.89
CA GLY A 317 1.86 -11.27 -20.11
C GLY A 317 2.58 -10.34 -21.09
N VAL A 318 3.61 -9.62 -20.66
CA VAL A 318 4.34 -8.71 -21.55
C VAL A 318 4.99 -9.45 -22.72
N ASN A 319 5.54 -10.63 -22.47
CA ASN A 319 6.12 -11.45 -23.54
C ASN A 319 5.06 -12.05 -24.50
N ASP A 320 3.87 -12.31 -24.00
CA ASP A 320 2.74 -12.71 -24.87
C ASP A 320 2.37 -11.56 -25.81
N PHE A 321 2.22 -10.34 -25.26
CA PHE A 321 1.96 -9.14 -26.04
C PHE A 321 3.08 -8.89 -27.09
N ASP A 322 4.34 -8.89 -26.67
CA ASP A 322 5.48 -8.60 -27.56
C ASP A 322 5.66 -9.64 -28.66
N ASN A 323 5.28 -10.87 -28.40
CA ASN A 323 5.34 -11.95 -29.39
C ASN A 323 4.06 -12.11 -30.21
N ASN A 324 3.12 -11.15 -30.17
CA ASN A 324 1.86 -11.18 -30.91
C ASN A 324 1.03 -12.45 -30.68
N VAL A 325 1.01 -12.96 -29.45
CA VAL A 325 0.12 -14.06 -29.10
C VAL A 325 -1.32 -13.60 -29.33
N GLU A 326 -2.15 -14.45 -29.91
CA GLU A 326 -3.55 -14.12 -30.08
C GLU A 326 -4.20 -13.85 -28.72
N LEU A 327 -4.92 -12.71 -28.60
CA LEU A 327 -5.56 -12.32 -27.34
C LEU A 327 -6.66 -13.30 -26.94
N GLY A 328 -7.52 -13.68 -27.88
CA GLY A 328 -8.68 -14.54 -27.63
C GLY A 328 -9.71 -13.91 -26.72
N SER A 329 -10.50 -14.75 -26.08
CA SER A 329 -11.49 -14.34 -25.08
C SER A 329 -11.66 -15.40 -24.00
N PHE A 330 -12.21 -15.00 -22.86
CA PHE A 330 -12.61 -15.86 -21.76
C PHE A 330 -13.88 -15.31 -21.14
N LYS A 331 -14.91 -16.16 -20.98
CA LYS A 331 -16.18 -15.79 -20.37
C LYS A 331 -16.49 -16.59 -19.13
N GLU A 332 -16.22 -17.89 -19.15
CA GLU A 332 -16.53 -18.79 -18.06
C GLU A 332 -15.56 -19.98 -17.99
N LEU A 333 -15.47 -20.58 -16.80
CA LEU A 333 -14.50 -21.64 -16.51
C LEU A 333 -14.65 -22.87 -17.42
N SER A 334 -15.86 -23.22 -17.83
CA SER A 334 -16.17 -24.36 -18.68
C SER A 334 -15.45 -24.30 -20.04
N GLU A 335 -15.06 -23.11 -20.51
CA GLU A 335 -14.28 -22.95 -21.75
C GLU A 335 -12.84 -23.47 -21.64
N VAL A 336 -12.29 -23.57 -20.43
CA VAL A 336 -10.87 -23.92 -20.21
C VAL A 336 -10.68 -25.11 -19.28
N TYR A 337 -11.69 -25.51 -18.51
CA TYR A 337 -11.61 -26.59 -17.53
C TYR A 337 -12.98 -27.23 -17.30
N THR A 338 -12.99 -28.58 -17.25
CA THR A 338 -14.11 -29.35 -16.70
C THR A 338 -13.58 -30.44 -15.78
N GLU A 339 -14.40 -30.90 -14.81
CA GLU A 339 -14.00 -31.99 -13.92
C GLU A 339 -13.71 -33.29 -14.67
N GLU A 340 -14.46 -33.54 -15.76
CA GLU A 340 -14.33 -34.74 -16.56
C GLU A 340 -13.06 -34.78 -17.43
N ASN A 341 -12.72 -33.64 -18.08
CA ASN A 341 -11.66 -33.59 -19.09
C ASN A 341 -10.40 -32.85 -18.61
N GLY A 342 -10.47 -32.20 -17.44
CA GLY A 342 -9.39 -31.36 -16.93
C GLY A 342 -9.22 -30.06 -17.74
N TYR A 343 -8.00 -29.56 -17.80
CA TYR A 343 -7.66 -28.35 -18.53
C TYR A 343 -7.44 -28.63 -20.02
N ILE A 344 -7.94 -27.74 -20.88
CA ILE A 344 -7.56 -27.73 -22.30
C ILE A 344 -6.09 -27.31 -22.47
N THR A 345 -5.51 -27.55 -23.64
CA THR A 345 -4.30 -26.83 -24.08
C THR A 345 -4.75 -25.46 -24.58
N PRO A 346 -4.29 -24.35 -23.99
CA PRO A 346 -4.76 -23.03 -24.39
C PRO A 346 -4.25 -22.64 -25.78
N GLU A 347 -5.11 -22.07 -26.59
CA GLU A 347 -4.81 -21.61 -27.95
C GLU A 347 -4.43 -20.12 -27.98
N ASN A 348 -4.83 -19.36 -26.95
CA ASN A 348 -4.65 -17.92 -26.89
C ASN A 348 -4.36 -17.43 -25.48
N PHE A 349 -4.04 -16.13 -25.36
CA PHE A 349 -3.67 -15.49 -24.10
C PHE A 349 -4.75 -15.59 -23.03
N ALA A 350 -6.00 -15.26 -23.37
CA ALA A 350 -7.10 -15.23 -22.40
C ALA A 350 -7.34 -16.62 -21.77
N GLN A 351 -7.32 -17.68 -22.57
CA GLN A 351 -7.45 -19.05 -22.07
C GLN A 351 -6.29 -19.44 -21.16
N ALA A 352 -5.06 -19.15 -21.57
CA ALA A 352 -3.87 -19.46 -20.77
C ALA A 352 -3.86 -18.70 -19.45
N TYR A 353 -4.26 -17.43 -19.47
CA TYR A 353 -4.33 -16.60 -18.27
C TYR A 353 -5.41 -17.10 -17.29
N ALA A 354 -6.58 -17.49 -17.82
CA ALA A 354 -7.66 -18.08 -17.03
C ALA A 354 -7.24 -19.41 -16.38
N ILE A 355 -6.57 -20.28 -17.13
CA ILE A 355 -6.03 -21.54 -16.60
C ILE A 355 -5.01 -21.26 -15.48
N THR A 356 -4.13 -20.28 -15.69
CA THR A 356 -3.14 -19.88 -14.69
C THR A 356 -3.79 -19.47 -13.38
N LEU A 357 -4.73 -18.53 -13.43
CA LEU A 357 -5.42 -18.05 -12.23
C LEU A 357 -6.30 -19.13 -11.58
N HIS A 358 -6.97 -19.95 -12.38
CA HIS A 358 -7.74 -21.06 -11.82
C HIS A 358 -6.86 -22.05 -11.07
N LYS A 359 -5.73 -22.49 -11.65
CA LYS A 359 -4.77 -23.39 -10.98
C LYS A 359 -4.24 -22.78 -9.67
N ILE A 360 -3.88 -21.49 -9.68
CA ILE A 360 -3.40 -20.78 -8.50
C ILE A 360 -4.49 -20.76 -7.42
N THR A 361 -5.68 -20.30 -7.75
CA THR A 361 -6.78 -20.14 -6.78
C THR A 361 -7.29 -21.48 -6.25
N GLN A 362 -7.24 -22.55 -7.04
CA GLN A 362 -7.57 -23.90 -6.59
C GLN A 362 -6.51 -24.44 -5.62
N LYS A 363 -5.24 -24.32 -5.99
CA LYS A 363 -4.16 -24.88 -5.16
C LYS A 363 -3.90 -24.07 -3.90
N TYR A 364 -3.96 -22.74 -4.00
CA TYR A 364 -3.63 -21.82 -2.92
C TYR A 364 -4.87 -21.02 -2.47
N GLY A 365 -5.98 -21.70 -2.27
CA GLY A 365 -7.29 -21.06 -2.00
C GLY A 365 -7.36 -20.16 -0.75
N LYS A 366 -6.32 -20.15 0.08
CA LYS A 366 -6.18 -19.24 1.25
C LYS A 366 -5.32 -18.02 0.95
N ALA A 367 -4.58 -18.04 -0.16
CA ALA A 367 -3.72 -16.93 -0.53
C ALA A 367 -4.52 -15.78 -1.16
N ASP A 368 -4.15 -14.56 -0.84
CA ASP A 368 -4.60 -13.39 -1.58
C ASP A 368 -3.78 -13.26 -2.88
N VAL A 369 -4.45 -13.29 -4.03
CA VAL A 369 -3.79 -13.25 -5.34
C VAL A 369 -3.88 -11.85 -5.92
N TYR A 370 -2.73 -11.31 -6.29
CA TYR A 370 -2.55 -9.99 -6.90
C TYR A 370 -2.04 -10.15 -8.33
N VAL A 371 -2.73 -9.54 -9.26
CA VAL A 371 -2.49 -9.65 -10.70
C VAL A 371 -2.11 -8.29 -11.24
N PHE A 372 -0.99 -8.19 -11.92
CA PHE A 372 -0.50 -6.93 -12.47
C PHE A 372 -0.99 -6.73 -13.89
N THR A 373 -1.43 -5.52 -14.20
CA THR A 373 -1.58 -5.08 -15.60
C THR A 373 -0.22 -4.73 -16.18
N LEU A 374 -0.16 -4.63 -17.51
CA LEU A 374 1.07 -4.37 -18.26
C LEU A 374 1.21 -2.87 -18.51
N PRO A 375 2.35 -2.25 -18.15
CA PRO A 375 2.60 -0.87 -18.54
C PRO A 375 2.80 -0.77 -20.05
N TYR A 376 2.43 0.36 -20.62
CA TYR A 376 2.76 0.64 -22.01
C TYR A 376 4.29 0.64 -22.19
N ASN A 377 4.76 0.00 -23.24
CA ASN A 377 6.19 -0.14 -23.52
C ASN A 377 6.56 0.35 -24.92
N GLY A 378 7.87 0.51 -25.18
CA GLY A 378 8.41 1.04 -26.43
C GLY A 378 8.49 0.05 -27.58
N THR A 379 7.82 -1.09 -27.55
CA THR A 379 7.99 -2.19 -28.51
C THR A 379 7.22 -2.02 -29.84
N ASN A 380 6.93 -0.81 -30.26
CA ASN A 380 6.30 -0.48 -31.56
C ASN A 380 4.87 -0.98 -31.77
N LYS A 381 4.16 -1.36 -30.69
CA LYS A 381 2.76 -1.76 -30.77
C LYS A 381 1.88 -0.65 -30.24
N ASP A 382 0.70 -0.54 -30.82
CA ASP A 382 -0.22 0.51 -30.42
C ASP A 382 -0.74 0.28 -28.97
N SER A 383 -0.99 1.38 -28.28
CA SER A 383 -1.56 1.36 -26.93
C SER A 383 -2.93 0.68 -26.88
N ALA A 384 -3.72 0.79 -27.92
CA ALA A 384 -5.06 0.19 -27.96
C ALA A 384 -5.01 -1.36 -27.94
N THR A 385 -3.95 -1.96 -28.46
CA THR A 385 -3.73 -3.40 -28.32
C THR A 385 -3.32 -3.76 -26.90
N MET A 386 -2.45 -2.98 -26.26
CA MET A 386 -2.08 -3.17 -24.86
C MET A 386 -3.29 -3.01 -23.93
N ASP A 387 -4.14 -2.01 -24.19
CA ASP A 387 -5.37 -1.81 -23.43
C ASP A 387 -6.29 -3.04 -23.47
N LYS A 388 -6.43 -3.69 -24.63
CA LYS A 388 -7.21 -4.93 -24.72
C LYS A 388 -6.62 -6.07 -23.91
N TYR A 389 -5.28 -6.20 -23.86
CA TYR A 389 -4.62 -7.17 -22.98
C TYR A 389 -4.90 -6.85 -21.52
N ASN A 390 -4.77 -5.59 -21.13
CA ASN A 390 -5.03 -5.14 -19.76
C ASN A 390 -6.48 -5.32 -19.34
N ASP A 391 -7.44 -5.02 -20.22
CA ASP A 391 -8.86 -5.27 -19.95
C ASP A 391 -9.17 -6.76 -19.80
N THR A 392 -8.50 -7.61 -20.59
CA THR A 392 -8.60 -9.06 -20.46
C THR A 392 -8.04 -9.52 -19.11
N ILE A 393 -6.88 -9.03 -18.71
CA ILE A 393 -6.28 -9.32 -17.38
C ILE A 393 -7.24 -8.91 -16.27
N ARG A 394 -7.77 -7.67 -16.30
CA ARG A 394 -8.75 -7.16 -15.30
C ARG A 394 -10.00 -8.02 -15.22
N SER A 395 -10.53 -8.39 -16.37
CA SER A 395 -11.76 -9.21 -16.47
C SER A 395 -11.57 -10.61 -15.87
N ILE A 396 -10.47 -11.27 -16.22
CA ILE A 396 -10.16 -12.62 -15.72
C ILE A 396 -9.81 -12.55 -14.22
N ALA A 397 -9.05 -11.54 -13.77
CA ALA A 397 -8.76 -11.32 -12.37
C ALA A 397 -10.04 -11.15 -11.54
N LYS A 398 -10.98 -10.35 -12.05
CA LYS A 398 -12.31 -10.17 -11.42
C LYS A 398 -13.09 -11.48 -11.33
N TYR A 399 -13.07 -12.29 -12.38
CA TYR A 399 -13.76 -13.60 -12.41
C TYR A 399 -13.26 -14.52 -11.29
N PHE A 400 -11.94 -14.61 -11.11
CA PHE A 400 -11.32 -15.43 -10.08
C PHE A 400 -11.17 -14.71 -8.72
N LYS A 401 -11.77 -13.52 -8.55
CA LYS A 401 -11.70 -12.70 -7.32
C LYS A 401 -10.27 -12.35 -6.90
N CYS A 402 -9.38 -12.23 -7.87
CA CYS A 402 -8.04 -11.72 -7.68
C CYS A 402 -8.05 -10.19 -7.61
N ARG A 403 -7.08 -9.61 -6.93
CA ARG A 403 -6.88 -8.15 -6.86
C ARG A 403 -6.01 -7.68 -8.00
N VAL A 404 -6.31 -6.51 -8.52
CA VAL A 404 -5.53 -5.93 -9.62
C VAL A 404 -4.57 -4.88 -9.09
N VAL A 405 -3.30 -5.01 -9.44
CA VAL A 405 -2.27 -3.98 -9.32
C VAL A 405 -2.20 -3.28 -10.68
N ASP A 406 -2.90 -2.17 -10.79
CA ASP A 406 -3.21 -1.57 -12.10
C ASP A 406 -2.13 -0.59 -12.55
N ILE A 407 -0.99 -1.12 -13.05
CA ILE A 407 0.11 -0.30 -13.56
C ILE A 407 -0.33 0.49 -14.79
N ALA A 408 -1.18 -0.10 -15.63
CA ALA A 408 -1.68 0.56 -16.85
C ALA A 408 -2.55 1.80 -16.56
N ALA A 409 -3.06 1.93 -15.34
CA ALA A 409 -3.86 3.09 -14.92
C ALA A 409 -3.02 4.19 -14.24
N ILE A 410 -1.69 4.06 -14.20
CA ILE A 410 -0.83 5.12 -13.63
C ILE A 410 -0.86 6.33 -14.56
N ASP A 411 -1.38 7.44 -14.04
CA ASP A 411 -1.40 8.70 -14.77
C ASP A 411 0.02 9.22 -15.03
N GLY A 412 0.28 9.66 -16.25
CA GLY A 412 1.59 10.19 -16.65
C GLY A 412 2.70 9.12 -16.74
N TYR A 413 2.36 7.83 -16.88
CA TYR A 413 3.37 6.82 -17.13
C TYR A 413 4.00 7.01 -18.53
N GLU A 414 5.30 7.20 -18.56
CA GLU A 414 6.12 7.36 -19.79
C GLU A 414 7.21 6.29 -19.78
N TYR A 415 7.16 5.35 -20.73
CA TYR A 415 8.14 4.26 -20.76
C TYR A 415 9.59 4.76 -20.93
N GLU A 416 9.81 5.85 -21.65
CA GLU A 416 11.14 6.47 -21.82
C GLU A 416 11.75 6.91 -20.49
N LYS A 417 10.92 7.31 -19.54
CA LYS A 417 11.36 7.75 -18.23
C LYS A 417 11.53 6.59 -17.25
N TYR A 418 10.67 5.58 -17.33
CA TYR A 418 10.58 4.53 -16.32
C TYR A 418 11.17 3.19 -16.74
N THR A 419 11.78 3.11 -17.94
CA THR A 419 12.44 1.88 -18.40
C THR A 419 13.88 2.16 -18.86
N SER A 420 14.71 1.10 -18.85
CA SER A 420 16.11 1.19 -19.31
C SER A 420 16.25 0.95 -20.81
N ASP A 421 15.35 0.17 -21.40
CA ASP A 421 15.42 -0.32 -22.77
C ASP A 421 14.09 -0.25 -23.53
N GLY A 422 13.15 0.51 -23.01
CA GLY A 422 11.80 0.63 -23.56
C GLY A 422 10.83 -0.42 -23.03
N LEU A 423 11.29 -1.43 -22.28
CA LEU A 423 10.49 -2.52 -21.75
C LEU A 423 10.72 -2.72 -20.25
N HIS A 424 11.98 -2.92 -19.89
CA HIS A 424 12.35 -3.27 -18.52
C HIS A 424 12.43 -2.02 -17.64
N PRO A 425 11.75 -1.99 -16.48
CA PRO A 425 11.79 -0.84 -15.59
C PRO A 425 13.20 -0.50 -15.13
N ASN A 426 13.57 0.77 -15.15
CA ASN A 426 14.74 1.30 -14.49
C ASN A 426 14.48 1.47 -12.98
N GLU A 427 15.40 2.06 -12.23
CA GLU A 427 15.26 2.23 -10.78
C GLU A 427 13.97 2.99 -10.42
N GLN A 428 13.65 4.08 -11.12
CA GLN A 428 12.42 4.83 -10.92
C GLN A 428 11.16 4.02 -11.29
N GLY A 429 11.23 3.20 -12.31
CA GLY A 429 10.14 2.30 -12.69
C GLY A 429 9.92 1.20 -11.66
N MET A 430 10.99 0.67 -11.07
CA MET A 430 10.89 -0.30 -9.97
C MET A 430 10.25 0.32 -8.74
N ASP A 431 10.65 1.55 -8.37
CA ASP A 431 10.07 2.29 -7.25
C ASP A 431 8.57 2.53 -7.47
N LEU A 432 8.18 2.91 -8.68
CA LEU A 432 6.78 3.14 -9.06
C LEU A 432 5.92 1.88 -8.92
N ILE A 433 6.42 0.75 -9.44
CA ILE A 433 5.74 -0.55 -9.33
C ILE A 433 5.64 -0.98 -7.85
N THR A 434 6.72 -0.80 -7.10
CA THR A 434 6.75 -1.09 -5.66
C THR A 434 5.68 -0.31 -4.91
N ASP A 435 5.64 0.99 -5.12
CA ASP A 435 4.72 1.89 -4.43
C ASP A 435 3.27 1.49 -4.71
N LEU A 436 2.91 1.28 -5.98
CA LEU A 436 1.57 0.82 -6.35
C LEU A 436 1.23 -0.55 -5.76
N PHE A 437 2.16 -1.50 -5.80
CA PHE A 437 1.93 -2.83 -5.24
C PHE A 437 1.73 -2.78 -3.72
N VAL A 438 2.60 -2.09 -3.00
CA VAL A 438 2.49 -1.92 -1.54
C VAL A 438 1.20 -1.22 -1.15
N ARG A 439 0.79 -0.19 -1.89
CA ARG A 439 -0.51 0.48 -1.70
C ARG A 439 -1.66 -0.50 -1.88
N THR A 440 -1.64 -1.28 -2.96
CA THR A 440 -2.67 -2.30 -3.23
C THR A 440 -2.71 -3.38 -2.15
N LEU A 441 -1.55 -3.84 -1.66
CA LEU A 441 -1.45 -4.79 -0.56
C LEU A 441 -2.06 -4.24 0.74
N LYS A 442 -1.77 -2.98 1.06
CA LYS A 442 -2.21 -2.33 2.30
C LYS A 442 -3.66 -1.86 2.25
N SER A 443 -4.28 -1.80 1.09
CA SER A 443 -5.69 -1.44 0.97
C SER A 443 -6.56 -2.51 1.64
N VAL A 444 -7.47 -2.06 2.52
CA VAL A 444 -8.45 -2.97 3.13
C VAL A 444 -9.46 -3.37 2.06
N TYR A 445 -9.48 -4.64 1.73
CA TYR A 445 -10.51 -5.17 0.85
C TYR A 445 -11.83 -5.22 1.62
N LYS A 446 -12.73 -4.30 1.36
CA LYS A 446 -14.14 -4.46 1.75
C LYS A 446 -14.73 -5.56 0.87
N LYS A 447 -14.82 -6.79 1.43
CA LYS A 447 -15.55 -7.89 0.81
C LYS A 447 -17.03 -7.56 0.69
#